data_cb18c5d36e8472070260f5b4cdcdad3f
#
_entry.id   cb18c5d36e8472070260f5b4cdcdad3f
#
_cell.length_a   1.000
_cell.length_b   1.000
_cell.length_c   1.000
_cell.angle_alpha   90.00
_cell.angle_beta   90.00
_cell.angle_gamma   90.00
#
_symmetry.space_group_name_H-M   'P 1'
#
loop_
_entity.id
_entity.type
_entity.pdbx_description
1 polymer ?
#
loop_
_entity_poly.entity_id
_entity_poly.type
_entity_poly.pdbx_seq_one_letter_code
_entity_poly.pdbx_strand_id
1 'polypeptide(L)' 'MGKVRTILIKKVSKELISKYPNVFTTDFERNKILLDKYSKVDSKHLRNRISGYIVNLMKIKIREQS' A
#
# COMPACT_ATOMS: atom_id res chain seq x y z
N MET A 1 16.60 -0.53 13.32
CA MET A 1 16.58 0.06 12.00
C MET A 1 15.44 -0.41 11.14
N GLY A 2 15.02 -1.65 11.23
CA GLY A 2 13.86 -2.13 10.52
C GLY A 2 12.57 -1.44 10.94
N LYS A 3 12.49 -0.96 12.16
CA LYS A 3 11.28 -0.33 12.68
C LYS A 3 10.93 0.98 11.99
N VAL A 4 11.93 1.78 11.61
CA VAL A 4 11.69 3.06 10.96
C VAL A 4 11.03 2.86 9.59
N ARG A 5 11.52 1.89 8.82
CA ARG A 5 10.94 1.59 7.52
C ARG A 5 9.54 1.02 7.64
N THR A 6 9.31 0.19 8.65
CA THR A 6 7.99 -0.40 8.88
C THR A 6 6.96 0.68 9.20
N ILE A 7 7.33 1.64 10.06
CA ILE A 7 6.46 2.76 10.41
C ILE A 7 6.14 3.60 9.17
N LEU A 8 7.16 3.86 8.34
CA LEU A 8 6.98 4.64 7.12
C LEU A 8 6.04 3.91 6.15
N ILE A 9 6.21 2.61 5.99
CA ILE A 9 5.38 1.80 5.10
C ILE A 9 3.93 1.86 5.57
N LYS A 10 3.69 1.70 6.85
CA LYS A 10 2.33 1.77 7.42
C LYS A 10 1.71 3.14 7.19
N LYS A 11 2.47 4.19 7.46
CA LYS A 11 1.97 5.55 7.33
C LYS A 11 1.62 5.89 5.88
N VAL A 12 2.51 5.60 4.96
CA VAL A 12 2.29 5.88 3.53
C VAL A 12 1.12 5.08 2.99
N SER A 13 1.05 3.80 3.36
CA SER A 13 -0.02 2.92 2.89
C SER A 13 -1.38 3.41 3.38
N LYS A 14 -1.48 3.77 4.64
CA LYS A 14 -2.74 4.28 5.20
C LYS A 14 -3.16 5.60 4.56
N GLU A 15 -2.19 6.49 4.33
CA GLU A 15 -2.47 7.75 3.66
C GLU A 15 -3.00 7.53 2.25
N LEU A 16 -2.38 6.64 1.50
CA LEU A 16 -2.78 6.36 0.13
C LEU A 16 -4.18 5.77 0.08
N ILE A 17 -4.47 4.84 0.97
CA ILE A 17 -5.80 4.22 1.03
C ILE A 17 -6.84 5.26 1.44
N SER A 18 -6.50 6.17 2.34
CA SER A 18 -7.39 7.22 2.78
C SER A 18 -7.70 8.22 1.67
N LYS A 19 -6.68 8.60 0.89
CA LYS A 19 -6.85 9.54 -0.21
C LYS A 19 -7.52 8.91 -1.42
N TYR A 20 -7.24 7.64 -1.67
CA TYR A 20 -7.73 6.94 -2.86
C TYR A 20 -8.40 5.63 -2.47
N PRO A 21 -9.54 5.70 -1.79
CA PRO A 21 -10.17 4.49 -1.22
C PRO A 21 -10.66 3.49 -2.27
N ASN A 22 -10.91 3.94 -3.48
CA ASN A 22 -11.43 3.07 -4.54
C ASN A 22 -10.41 2.75 -5.63
N VAL A 23 -9.15 3.13 -5.43
CA VAL A 23 -8.10 2.93 -6.42
C VAL A 23 -7.34 1.64 -6.19
N PHE A 24 -6.95 1.38 -4.95
CA PHE A 24 -6.14 0.22 -4.62
C PHE A 24 -6.98 -1.04 -4.47
N THR A 25 -6.38 -2.17 -4.80
CA THR A 25 -7.08 -3.47 -4.84
C THR A 25 -6.31 -4.50 -4.02
N THR A 26 -6.80 -5.75 -4.04
CA THR A 26 -6.11 -6.87 -3.42
C THR A 26 -5.10 -7.52 -4.37
N ASP A 27 -4.94 -6.99 -5.57
CA ASP A 27 -3.99 -7.47 -6.56
C ASP A 27 -2.65 -6.75 -6.38
N PHE A 28 -1.63 -7.49 -5.98
CA PHE A 28 -0.30 -6.96 -5.70
C PHE A 28 0.31 -6.27 -6.93
N GLU A 29 0.24 -6.93 -8.08
CA GLU A 29 0.81 -6.39 -9.32
C GLU A 29 0.14 -5.09 -9.72
N ARG A 30 -1.17 -5.05 -9.62
CA ARG A 30 -1.93 -3.86 -9.96
C ARG A 30 -1.61 -2.70 -9.01
N ASN A 31 -1.48 -3.01 -7.74
CA ASN A 31 -1.14 -1.99 -6.74
C ASN A 31 0.24 -1.40 -6.97
N LYS A 32 1.19 -2.20 -7.44
CA LYS A 32 2.53 -1.70 -7.77
C LYS A 32 2.45 -0.65 -8.88
N ILE A 33 1.67 -0.92 -9.91
CA ILE A 33 1.49 0.01 -11.03
C ILE A 33 0.79 1.28 -10.55
N LEU A 34 -0.25 1.12 -9.75
CA LEU A 34 -1.00 2.25 -9.21
C LEU A 34 -0.14 3.10 -8.29
N LEU A 35 0.68 2.46 -7.49
CA LEU A 35 1.58 3.15 -6.59
C LEU A 35 2.57 4.03 -7.35
N ASP A 36 3.10 3.53 -8.44
CA ASP A 36 3.99 4.28 -9.31
C ASP A 36 3.28 5.52 -9.89
N LYS A 37 2.01 5.36 -10.19
CA LYS A 37 1.22 6.42 -10.79
C LYS A 37 0.83 7.52 -9.79
N TYR A 38 0.43 7.12 -8.59
CA TYR A 38 -0.09 8.06 -7.59
C TYR A 38 0.93 8.51 -6.55
N SER A 39 2.08 7.84 -6.48
CA SER A 39 3.11 8.18 -5.51
C SER A 39 4.48 7.99 -6.14
N LYS A 40 5.39 8.91 -5.85
CA LYS A 40 6.76 8.81 -6.35
C LYS A 40 7.61 8.12 -5.29
N VAL A 41 7.76 6.82 -5.44
CA VAL A 41 8.61 6.03 -4.56
C VAL A 41 9.86 5.64 -5.34
N ASP A 42 11.01 6.18 -4.95
CA ASP A 42 12.26 5.98 -5.68
C ASP A 42 12.79 4.57 -5.59
N SER A 43 12.51 3.88 -4.51
CA SER A 43 13.02 2.54 -4.28
C SER A 43 12.02 1.47 -4.71
N LYS A 44 12.44 0.58 -5.60
CA LYS A 44 11.62 -0.57 -6.00
C LYS A 44 11.29 -1.44 -4.79
N HIS A 45 12.26 -1.58 -3.90
CA HIS A 45 12.12 -2.39 -2.70
C HIS A 45 11.01 -1.84 -1.80
N LEU A 46 11.05 -0.53 -1.58
CA LEU A 46 10.06 0.15 -0.76
C LEU A 46 8.68 0.08 -1.42
N ARG A 47 8.62 0.29 -2.73
CA ARG A 47 7.37 0.21 -3.48
C ARG A 47 6.74 -1.17 -3.35
N ASN A 48 7.55 -2.22 -3.46
CA ASN A 48 7.06 -3.58 -3.32
C ASN A 48 6.48 -3.83 -1.92
N ARG A 49 7.15 -3.33 -0.90
CA ARG A 49 6.70 -3.49 0.49
C ARG A 49 5.41 -2.73 0.74
N ILE A 50 5.32 -1.51 0.23
CA ILE A 50 4.11 -0.70 0.37
C ILE A 50 2.94 -1.37 -0.34
N SER A 51 3.18 -1.88 -1.55
CA SER A 51 2.14 -2.60 -2.30
C SER A 51 1.63 -3.82 -1.55
N GLY A 52 2.56 -4.60 -0.97
CA GLY A 52 2.19 -5.77 -0.17
C GLY A 52 1.38 -5.40 1.06
N TYR A 53 1.75 -4.31 1.72
CA TYR A 53 1.03 -3.85 2.88
C TYR A 53 -0.38 -3.36 2.52
N ILE A 54 -0.48 -2.66 1.39
CA ILE A 54 -1.79 -2.20 0.90
C ILE A 54 -2.71 -3.39 0.60
N VAL A 55 -2.17 -4.43 -0.03
CA VAL A 55 -2.93 -5.66 -0.30
C VAL A 55 -3.47 -6.23 1.01
N ASN A 56 -2.62 -6.30 2.03
CA ASN A 56 -3.01 -6.79 3.35
C ASN A 56 -4.15 -5.96 3.94
N LEU A 57 -4.01 -4.64 3.91
CA LEU A 57 -5.02 -3.74 4.44
C LEU A 57 -6.35 -3.87 3.70
N MET A 58 -6.29 -4.02 2.38
CA MET A 58 -7.50 -4.19 1.59
C MET A 58 -8.20 -5.51 1.88
N LYS A 59 -7.44 -6.56 2.11
CA LYS A 59 -8.00 -7.86 2.50
C LYS A 59 -8.70 -7.79 3.85
N ILE A 60 -8.07 -7.10 4.80
CA ILE A 60 -8.66 -6.92 6.14
C ILE A 60 -9.95 -6.10 6.03
N LYS A 61 -9.93 -5.04 5.23
CA LYS A 61 -11.09 -4.18 5.04
C LYS A 61 -12.27 -4.96 4.45
N ILE A 62 -11.99 -5.79 3.46
CA ILE A 62 -13.03 -6.62 2.84
C ILE A 62 -13.58 -7.63 3.84
N ARG A 63 -12.70 -8.23 4.63
CA ARG A 63 -13.11 -9.20 5.65
C ARG A 63 -14.02 -8.56 6.69
N GLU A 64 -13.71 -7.34 7.10
CA GLU A 64 -14.50 -6.64 8.10
C GLU A 64 -15.86 -6.22 7.58
N GLN A 65 -15.94 -5.95 6.28
CA GLN A 65 -17.21 -5.53 5.66
C GLN A 65 -18.13 -6.71 5.33
N SER A 66 -17.57 -7.90 5.27
CA SER A 66 -18.38 -9.08 5.01
C SER A 66 -18.85 -9.73 6.29
#